data_47000d27db93cf1a6d30e641d91b6600
#
_entry.id   47000d27db93cf1a6d30e641d91b6600
#
_cell.length_a   1.000
_cell.length_b   1.000
_cell.length_c   1.000
_cell.angle_alpha   90.00
_cell.angle_beta   90.00
_cell.angle_gamma   90.00
#
_symmetry.space_group_name_H-M   'P 1'
#
loop_
_entity.id
_entity.type
_entity.pdbx_description
1 polymer ?
#
loop_
_entity_poly.entity_id
_entity_poly.type
_entity_poly.pdbx_seq_one_letter_code
_entity_poly.pdbx_strand_id
1 'polypeptide(L)'
;MRMNTVRVTLAIALLTAAAHQTARFNKTRVTFKSGNLTLVGYAYHPDGNGPFPTVIWNHGSEKNPGGGPQFDSVAAVFVPAGYAVFAPMRRGHSDSEGGYIVDTLNVARARGDGSDRTLLVKLHETQQLDDQLAGVAYAKTLPFVDARRLVVAGCSFGGIQTLLAAERARSVGFRAALPISPAALTWSRTPEIQERLKRSVHEITIPVLLIQPPGDASLEPARVLGAEAARIGKKQFRTMVYAPTMPDSQRVHCFGGAKGFHTWAKDAVQFFADALK
;
A
#
# COMPACT_ATOMS: atom_id res chain seq x y z
N MET A 1 28.22 70.04 -27.49
CA MET A 1 27.16 69.05 -27.80
C MET A 1 27.72 67.68 -27.45
N ARG A 2 27.33 67.11 -26.29
CA ARG A 2 27.78 65.76 -25.83
C ARG A 2 26.70 64.76 -26.14
N MET A 3 26.96 63.81 -26.99
CA MET A 3 26.04 62.68 -27.26
C MET A 3 26.13 61.62 -26.15
N ASN A 4 25.03 61.41 -25.46
CA ASN A 4 24.89 60.32 -24.49
C ASN A 4 24.51 59.04 -25.22
N THR A 5 25.37 58.04 -25.15
CA THR A 5 25.15 56.70 -25.68
C THR A 5 24.44 55.88 -24.60
N VAL A 6 23.15 55.53 -24.82
CA VAL A 6 22.41 54.62 -23.97
C VAL A 6 22.78 53.18 -24.34
N ARG A 7 23.39 52.44 -23.39
CA ARG A 7 23.65 51.01 -23.53
C ARG A 7 22.40 50.26 -23.05
N VAL A 8 21.72 49.59 -23.95
CA VAL A 8 20.64 48.64 -23.65
C VAL A 8 21.26 47.29 -23.37
N THR A 9 21.22 46.86 -22.11
CA THR A 9 21.63 45.49 -21.72
C THR A 9 20.45 44.56 -21.89
N LEU A 10 20.54 43.66 -22.86
CA LEU A 10 19.53 42.61 -23.09
C LEU A 10 19.79 41.48 -22.08
N ALA A 11 18.93 41.34 -21.08
CA ALA A 11 18.94 40.19 -20.16
C ALA A 11 18.21 39.00 -20.82
N ILE A 12 18.98 38.02 -21.25
CA ILE A 12 18.42 36.73 -21.73
C ILE A 12 18.05 35.90 -20.50
N ALA A 13 16.75 35.80 -20.18
CA ALA A 13 16.25 34.90 -19.19
C ALA A 13 16.28 33.48 -19.77
N LEU A 14 17.20 32.64 -19.31
CA LEU A 14 17.18 31.18 -19.56
C LEU A 14 16.03 30.57 -18.75
N LEU A 15 14.92 30.34 -19.40
CA LEU A 15 13.88 29.44 -18.88
C LEU A 15 14.42 28.01 -18.93
N THR A 16 14.90 27.49 -17.82
CA THR A 16 15.14 26.06 -17.64
C THR A 16 13.78 25.38 -17.52
N ALA A 17 13.31 24.82 -18.63
CA ALA A 17 12.19 23.88 -18.62
C ALA A 17 12.63 22.65 -17.80
N ALA A 18 12.13 22.53 -16.57
CA ALA A 18 12.22 21.29 -15.82
C ALA A 18 11.41 20.24 -16.58
N ALA A 19 12.09 19.45 -17.39
CA ALA A 19 11.48 18.28 -18.01
C ALA A 19 10.98 17.39 -16.86
N HIS A 20 9.67 17.18 -16.79
CA HIS A 20 9.08 16.12 -15.99
C HIS A 20 9.58 14.80 -16.56
N GLN A 21 10.67 14.31 -16.02
CA GLN A 21 11.22 13.00 -16.35
C GLN A 21 10.22 11.99 -15.78
N THR A 22 9.38 11.43 -16.67
CA THR A 22 8.53 10.29 -16.30
C THR A 22 9.45 9.21 -15.77
N ALA A 23 9.26 8.85 -14.51
CA ALA A 23 10.08 7.84 -13.86
C ALA A 23 10.07 6.57 -14.73
N ARG A 24 11.21 6.23 -15.31
CA ARG A 24 11.39 4.98 -16.05
C ARG A 24 11.58 3.88 -15.03
N PHE A 25 10.76 2.86 -15.12
CA PHE A 25 10.90 1.63 -14.35
C PHE A 25 10.55 0.43 -15.24
N ASN A 26 11.20 -0.67 -15.00
CA ASN A 26 10.87 -1.93 -15.63
C ASN A 26 9.56 -2.44 -15.03
N LYS A 27 8.59 -2.80 -15.88
CA LYS A 27 7.28 -3.33 -15.49
C LYS A 27 7.05 -4.68 -16.15
N THR A 28 6.73 -5.68 -15.34
CA THR A 28 6.44 -7.03 -15.84
C THR A 28 5.17 -7.57 -15.20
N ARG A 29 4.26 -8.10 -16.03
CA ARG A 29 3.13 -8.90 -15.58
C ARG A 29 3.58 -10.35 -15.48
N VAL A 30 3.29 -10.97 -14.34
CA VAL A 30 3.66 -12.37 -14.05
C VAL A 30 2.44 -13.16 -13.60
N THR A 31 2.56 -14.50 -13.59
CA THR A 31 1.58 -15.39 -13.00
C THR A 31 2.25 -16.27 -11.95
N PHE A 32 1.51 -16.62 -10.90
CA PHE A 32 1.98 -17.51 -9.84
C PHE A 32 0.83 -18.38 -9.31
N LYS A 33 1.15 -19.43 -8.56
CA LYS A 33 0.15 -20.34 -7.99
C LYS A 33 -0.18 -19.97 -6.55
N SER A 34 -1.50 -20.06 -6.21
CA SER A 34 -2.00 -20.07 -4.84
C SER A 34 -2.95 -21.26 -4.70
N GLY A 35 -2.47 -22.36 -4.13
CA GLY A 35 -3.16 -23.65 -4.22
C GLY A 35 -3.38 -24.04 -5.68
N ASN A 36 -4.63 -24.32 -6.03
CA ASN A 36 -5.01 -24.70 -7.40
C ASN A 36 -5.26 -23.51 -8.34
N LEU A 37 -5.24 -22.28 -7.80
CA LEU A 37 -5.53 -21.09 -8.59
C LEU A 37 -4.26 -20.55 -9.26
N THR A 38 -4.42 -19.99 -10.47
CA THR A 38 -3.42 -19.17 -11.12
C THR A 38 -3.75 -17.70 -10.87
N LEU A 39 -2.85 -16.99 -10.21
CA LEU A 39 -3.00 -15.58 -9.89
C LEU A 39 -2.02 -14.75 -10.70
N VAL A 40 -2.33 -13.47 -10.83
CA VAL A 40 -1.53 -12.48 -11.55
C VAL A 40 -0.79 -11.58 -10.56
N GLY A 41 0.40 -11.11 -10.94
CA GLY A 41 1.13 -10.08 -10.22
C GLY A 41 1.77 -9.07 -11.17
N TYR A 42 2.07 -7.90 -10.65
CA TYR A 42 2.81 -6.86 -11.36
C TYR A 42 4.08 -6.54 -10.60
N ALA A 43 5.22 -6.69 -11.27
CA ALA A 43 6.53 -6.41 -10.73
C ALA A 43 7.11 -5.16 -11.37
N TYR A 44 7.72 -4.32 -10.55
CA TYR A 44 8.40 -3.09 -10.96
C TYR A 44 9.77 -3.05 -10.29
N HIS A 45 10.79 -2.60 -11.01
CA HIS A 45 12.11 -2.45 -10.42
C HIS A 45 12.92 -1.34 -11.10
N PRO A 46 13.91 -0.76 -10.40
CA PRO A 46 14.86 0.16 -11.00
C PRO A 46 15.64 -0.49 -12.14
N ASP A 47 16.32 0.33 -12.95
CA ASP A 47 17.34 -0.17 -13.88
C ASP A 47 18.49 -0.86 -13.11
N GLY A 48 19.10 -1.86 -13.73
CA GLY A 48 20.17 -2.65 -13.13
C GLY A 48 19.73 -4.04 -12.66
N ASN A 49 20.70 -4.81 -12.15
CA ASN A 49 20.50 -6.23 -11.86
C ASN A 49 19.94 -6.50 -10.45
N GLY A 50 19.95 -5.52 -9.54
CA GLY A 50 19.54 -5.73 -8.15
C GLY A 50 20.58 -6.57 -7.35
N PRO A 51 20.17 -7.33 -6.32
CA PRO A 51 18.82 -7.40 -5.78
C PRO A 51 18.42 -6.14 -5.00
N PHE A 52 17.17 -5.69 -5.20
CA PHE A 52 16.63 -4.49 -4.57
C PHE A 52 15.80 -4.83 -3.33
N PRO A 53 15.79 -3.98 -2.28
CA PRO A 53 14.77 -4.04 -1.24
C PRO A 53 13.41 -3.95 -1.91
N THR A 54 12.42 -4.71 -1.41
CA THR A 54 11.19 -4.90 -2.17
C THR A 54 9.96 -4.58 -1.32
N VAL A 55 9.08 -3.75 -1.86
CA VAL A 55 7.76 -3.46 -1.32
C VAL A 55 6.76 -4.46 -1.90
N ILE A 56 6.14 -5.24 -1.04
CA ILE A 56 4.96 -6.04 -1.39
C ILE A 56 3.74 -5.14 -1.20
N TRP A 57 3.06 -4.82 -2.30
CA TRP A 57 1.92 -3.91 -2.30
C TRP A 57 0.58 -4.64 -2.38
N ASN A 58 -0.25 -4.47 -1.36
CA ASN A 58 -1.59 -5.03 -1.27
C ASN A 58 -2.63 -4.05 -1.82
N HIS A 59 -3.31 -4.44 -2.88
CA HIS A 59 -4.39 -3.65 -3.48
C HIS A 59 -5.66 -3.60 -2.61
N GLY A 60 -6.54 -2.64 -2.86
CA GLY A 60 -7.84 -2.48 -2.19
C GLY A 60 -8.87 -3.54 -2.58
N SER A 61 -10.15 -3.15 -2.55
CA SER A 61 -11.29 -4.00 -2.89
C SER A 61 -11.78 -3.85 -4.33
N GLU A 62 -11.11 -3.02 -5.14
CA GLU A 62 -11.49 -2.86 -6.54
C GLU A 62 -11.37 -4.18 -7.30
N LYS A 63 -12.36 -4.49 -8.15
CA LYS A 63 -12.38 -5.76 -8.90
C LYS A 63 -11.22 -5.84 -9.89
N ASN A 64 -10.90 -4.73 -10.56
CA ASN A 64 -9.87 -4.67 -11.59
C ASN A 64 -8.78 -3.63 -11.24
N PRO A 65 -7.99 -3.82 -10.17
CA PRO A 65 -6.94 -2.89 -9.79
C PRO A 65 -5.70 -3.01 -10.68
N GLY A 66 -5.58 -4.11 -11.43
CA GLY A 66 -4.35 -4.51 -12.09
C GLY A 66 -4.03 -3.77 -13.38
N GLY A 67 -2.73 -3.57 -13.63
CA GLY A 67 -2.19 -3.06 -14.89
C GLY A 67 -2.41 -1.58 -15.16
N GLY A 68 -3.19 -0.90 -14.32
CA GLY A 68 -3.56 0.49 -14.50
C GLY A 68 -2.63 1.50 -13.82
N PRO A 69 -2.95 2.78 -13.92
CA PRO A 69 -2.15 3.88 -13.37
C PRO A 69 -1.92 3.78 -11.85
N GLN A 70 -2.74 3.02 -11.13
CA GLN A 70 -2.66 2.89 -9.68
C GLN A 70 -1.33 2.29 -9.22
N PHE A 71 -0.88 1.19 -9.82
CA PHE A 71 0.39 0.56 -9.43
C PHE A 71 1.58 1.27 -10.02
N ASP A 72 1.45 1.87 -11.19
CA ASP A 72 2.46 2.76 -11.75
C ASP A 72 2.73 3.94 -10.82
N SER A 73 1.69 4.46 -10.15
CA SER A 73 1.84 5.52 -9.15
C SER A 73 2.54 5.03 -7.87
N VAL A 74 2.29 3.79 -7.42
CA VAL A 74 3.04 3.17 -6.31
C VAL A 74 4.50 2.98 -6.71
N ALA A 75 4.76 2.47 -7.91
CA ALA A 75 6.11 2.31 -8.44
C ALA A 75 6.84 3.66 -8.54
N ALA A 76 6.14 4.73 -8.96
CA ALA A 76 6.70 6.08 -9.02
C ALA A 76 7.14 6.65 -7.66
N VAL A 77 6.59 6.12 -6.55
CA VAL A 77 7.05 6.46 -5.18
C VAL A 77 8.31 5.68 -4.82
N PHE A 78 8.30 4.37 -5.01
CA PHE A 78 9.30 3.50 -4.42
C PHE A 78 10.47 3.17 -5.34
N VAL A 79 10.25 3.08 -6.66
CA VAL A 79 11.32 2.69 -7.61
C VAL A 79 12.42 3.76 -7.69
N PRO A 80 12.14 5.07 -7.75
CA PRO A 80 13.19 6.10 -7.70
C PRO A 80 13.97 6.12 -6.38
N ALA A 81 13.38 5.59 -5.29
CA ALA A 81 14.05 5.43 -4.00
C ALA A 81 14.86 4.12 -3.89
N GLY A 82 15.00 3.36 -4.98
CA GLY A 82 15.82 2.15 -5.05
C GLY A 82 15.12 0.87 -4.63
N TYR A 83 13.79 0.86 -4.52
CA TYR A 83 13.02 -0.34 -4.20
C TYR A 83 12.45 -1.01 -5.46
N ALA A 84 12.38 -2.32 -5.46
CA ALA A 84 11.42 -3.01 -6.31
C ALA A 84 10.02 -2.97 -5.66
N VAL A 85 8.97 -3.11 -6.48
CA VAL A 85 7.58 -3.23 -6.03
C VAL A 85 6.99 -4.49 -6.63
N PHE A 86 6.33 -5.29 -5.82
CA PHE A 86 5.55 -6.43 -6.30
C PHE A 86 4.11 -6.32 -5.78
N ALA A 87 3.15 -6.25 -6.69
CA ALA A 87 1.72 -6.16 -6.40
C ALA A 87 1.02 -7.48 -6.80
N PRO A 88 0.85 -8.44 -5.88
CA PRO A 88 0.07 -9.65 -6.14
C PRO A 88 -1.41 -9.31 -6.22
N MET A 89 -2.09 -9.83 -7.24
CA MET A 89 -3.55 -9.77 -7.38
C MET A 89 -4.15 -10.99 -6.67
N ARG A 90 -4.92 -10.73 -5.63
CA ARG A 90 -5.63 -11.79 -4.91
C ARG A 90 -6.72 -12.41 -5.80
N ARG A 91 -7.22 -13.58 -5.46
CA ARG A 91 -8.28 -14.27 -6.21
C ARG A 91 -9.46 -13.37 -6.56
N GLY A 92 -10.00 -13.53 -7.76
CA GLY A 92 -11.13 -12.78 -8.28
C GLY A 92 -10.86 -11.31 -8.60
N HIS A 93 -9.59 -10.86 -8.52
CA HIS A 93 -9.19 -9.50 -8.90
C HIS A 93 -8.39 -9.52 -10.19
N SER A 94 -8.68 -8.57 -11.09
CA SER A 94 -8.09 -8.52 -12.44
C SER A 94 -8.24 -9.87 -13.15
N ASP A 95 -7.16 -10.41 -13.72
CA ASP A 95 -7.13 -11.70 -14.40
C ASP A 95 -6.80 -12.88 -13.46
N SER A 96 -6.80 -12.68 -12.14
CA SER A 96 -6.59 -13.76 -11.17
C SER A 96 -7.82 -14.66 -11.09
N GLU A 97 -7.59 -15.98 -11.13
CA GLU A 97 -8.66 -16.96 -10.96
C GLU A 97 -9.34 -16.88 -9.58
N GLY A 98 -10.50 -17.52 -9.44
CA GLY A 98 -11.25 -17.65 -8.19
C GLY A 98 -12.33 -16.59 -8.00
N GLY A 99 -13.01 -16.67 -6.85
CA GLY A 99 -14.15 -15.81 -6.54
C GLY A 99 -13.73 -14.42 -6.03
N TYR A 100 -14.43 -13.40 -6.51
CA TYR A 100 -14.23 -12.04 -6.03
C TYR A 100 -14.85 -11.86 -4.65
N ILE A 101 -14.05 -11.40 -3.69
CA ILE A 101 -14.44 -11.29 -2.28
C ILE A 101 -15.71 -10.45 -2.07
N VAL A 102 -15.87 -9.33 -2.81
CA VAL A 102 -17.02 -8.43 -2.62
C VAL A 102 -18.32 -9.10 -3.08
N ASP A 103 -18.30 -9.90 -4.16
CA ASP A 103 -19.47 -10.66 -4.60
C ASP A 103 -19.89 -11.66 -3.51
N THR A 104 -18.92 -12.37 -2.92
CA THR A 104 -19.16 -13.32 -1.81
C THR A 104 -19.76 -12.63 -0.59
N LEU A 105 -19.24 -11.44 -0.23
CA LEU A 105 -19.77 -10.65 0.89
C LEU A 105 -21.16 -10.08 0.61
N ASN A 106 -21.44 -9.68 -0.63
CA ASN A 106 -22.77 -9.18 -1.01
C ASN A 106 -23.84 -10.28 -0.91
N VAL A 107 -23.52 -11.51 -1.32
CA VAL A 107 -24.42 -12.66 -1.13
C VAL A 107 -24.69 -12.91 0.35
N ALA A 108 -23.68 -12.86 1.21
CA ALA A 108 -23.88 -13.00 2.65
C ALA A 108 -24.70 -11.85 3.25
N ARG A 109 -24.41 -10.62 2.84
CA ARG A 109 -25.13 -9.41 3.31
C ARG A 109 -26.60 -9.42 2.94
N ALA A 110 -26.95 -9.97 1.79
CA ALA A 110 -28.35 -10.09 1.34
C ALA A 110 -29.21 -10.97 2.27
N ARG A 111 -28.61 -11.79 3.12
CA ARG A 111 -29.33 -12.59 4.12
C ARG A 111 -29.87 -11.75 5.28
N GLY A 112 -29.27 -10.56 5.54
CA GLY A 112 -29.69 -9.65 6.60
C GLY A 112 -29.40 -10.11 8.05
N ASP A 113 -28.65 -11.22 8.22
CA ASP A 113 -28.33 -11.84 9.52
C ASP A 113 -26.97 -11.39 10.09
N GLY A 114 -26.25 -10.52 9.39
CA GLY A 114 -24.93 -10.01 9.78
C GLY A 114 -23.79 -11.01 9.56
N SER A 115 -24.04 -12.14 8.92
CA SER A 115 -23.02 -13.17 8.62
C SER A 115 -21.90 -12.66 7.71
N ASP A 116 -22.16 -11.60 6.92
CA ASP A 116 -21.16 -10.96 6.06
C ASP A 116 -19.98 -10.36 6.86
N ARG A 117 -20.19 -9.94 8.11
CA ARG A 117 -19.16 -9.35 8.97
C ARG A 117 -18.14 -10.38 9.44
N THR A 118 -18.62 -11.49 9.96
CA THR A 118 -17.76 -12.63 10.35
C THR A 118 -17.07 -13.24 9.12
N LEU A 119 -17.80 -13.33 7.99
CA LEU A 119 -17.27 -13.83 6.73
C LEU A 119 -16.15 -12.92 6.20
N LEU A 120 -16.27 -11.60 6.30
CA LEU A 120 -15.23 -10.64 5.93
C LEU A 120 -13.91 -10.97 6.65
N VAL A 121 -13.97 -11.12 7.98
CA VAL A 121 -12.78 -11.46 8.78
C VAL A 121 -12.20 -12.79 8.32
N LYS A 122 -13.05 -13.84 8.22
CA LYS A 122 -12.62 -15.19 7.81
C LYS A 122 -11.91 -15.18 6.45
N LEU A 123 -12.50 -14.51 5.45
CA LEU A 123 -11.91 -14.45 4.12
C LEU A 123 -10.56 -13.72 4.11
N HIS A 124 -10.43 -12.64 4.89
CA HIS A 124 -9.16 -11.94 5.02
C HIS A 124 -8.08 -12.77 5.72
N GLU A 125 -8.44 -13.55 6.74
CA GLU A 125 -7.50 -14.40 7.50
C GLU A 125 -7.07 -15.66 6.76
N THR A 126 -7.86 -16.11 5.76
CA THR A 126 -7.61 -17.34 5.02
C THR A 126 -7.28 -17.03 3.55
N GLN A 127 -8.26 -17.13 2.68
CA GLN A 127 -8.08 -17.10 1.23
C GLN A 127 -7.31 -15.88 0.72
N GLN A 128 -7.60 -14.68 1.26
CA GLN A 128 -6.94 -13.46 0.81
C GLN A 128 -5.49 -13.39 1.32
N LEU A 129 -5.25 -13.86 2.56
CA LEU A 129 -3.90 -13.92 3.12
C LEU A 129 -3.07 -15.01 2.44
N ASP A 130 -3.65 -16.18 2.15
CA ASP A 130 -2.96 -17.27 1.44
C ASP A 130 -2.49 -16.80 0.06
N ASP A 131 -3.34 -16.09 -0.68
CA ASP A 131 -2.99 -15.54 -2.00
C ASP A 131 -1.84 -14.52 -1.91
N GLN A 132 -1.89 -13.64 -0.91
CA GLN A 132 -0.83 -12.69 -0.65
C GLN A 132 0.49 -13.39 -0.32
N LEU A 133 0.47 -14.38 0.57
CA LEU A 133 1.67 -15.11 0.98
C LEU A 133 2.25 -15.94 -0.18
N ALA A 134 1.40 -16.52 -1.02
CA ALA A 134 1.82 -17.17 -2.26
C ALA A 134 2.51 -16.17 -3.21
N GLY A 135 1.96 -14.96 -3.35
CA GLY A 135 2.60 -13.88 -4.10
C GLY A 135 3.96 -13.47 -3.53
N VAL A 136 4.09 -13.40 -2.20
CA VAL A 136 5.39 -13.13 -1.55
C VAL A 136 6.40 -14.24 -1.82
N ALA A 137 5.97 -15.50 -1.73
CA ALA A 137 6.82 -16.65 -2.03
C ALA A 137 7.33 -16.59 -3.48
N TYR A 138 6.45 -16.25 -4.41
CA TYR A 138 6.83 -16.03 -5.81
C TYR A 138 7.77 -14.84 -5.97
N ALA A 139 7.49 -13.69 -5.34
CA ALA A 139 8.35 -12.50 -5.45
C ALA A 139 9.80 -12.80 -5.04
N LYS A 140 10.01 -13.65 -4.03
CA LYS A 140 11.35 -14.07 -3.59
C LYS A 140 12.12 -14.89 -4.63
N THR A 141 11.47 -15.43 -5.66
CA THR A 141 12.13 -16.14 -6.76
C THR A 141 12.60 -15.20 -7.87
N LEU A 142 12.16 -13.95 -7.86
CA LEU A 142 12.54 -12.97 -8.87
C LEU A 142 13.99 -12.52 -8.66
N PRO A 143 14.85 -12.52 -9.70
CA PRO A 143 16.28 -12.28 -9.56
C PRO A 143 16.65 -10.89 -9.02
N PHE A 144 15.77 -9.90 -9.22
CA PHE A 144 15.98 -8.53 -8.75
C PHE A 144 15.43 -8.26 -7.33
N VAL A 145 14.83 -9.26 -6.66
CA VAL A 145 14.25 -9.12 -5.31
C VAL A 145 15.26 -9.54 -4.24
N ASP A 146 15.55 -8.65 -3.30
CA ASP A 146 16.26 -9.04 -2.07
C ASP A 146 15.27 -9.62 -1.05
N ALA A 147 15.24 -10.94 -0.98
CA ALA A 147 14.36 -11.68 -0.06
C ALA A 147 14.61 -11.40 1.44
N ARG A 148 15.75 -10.77 1.79
CA ARG A 148 16.09 -10.40 3.18
C ARG A 148 15.63 -8.98 3.53
N ARG A 149 15.28 -8.16 2.52
CA ARG A 149 14.87 -6.77 2.67
C ARG A 149 13.46 -6.55 2.12
N LEU A 150 12.48 -7.28 2.69
CA LEU A 150 11.09 -7.17 2.31
C LEU A 150 10.33 -6.26 3.26
N VAL A 151 9.50 -5.38 2.73
CA VAL A 151 8.53 -4.56 3.46
C VAL A 151 7.15 -4.76 2.85
N VAL A 152 6.09 -4.53 3.63
CA VAL A 152 4.72 -4.73 3.16
C VAL A 152 3.91 -3.45 3.33
N ALA A 153 3.14 -3.10 2.29
CA ALA A 153 2.27 -1.93 2.29
C ALA A 153 0.96 -2.22 1.57
N GLY A 154 -0.03 -1.39 1.78
CA GLY A 154 -1.30 -1.52 1.06
C GLY A 154 -2.40 -0.67 1.65
N CYS A 155 -3.46 -0.44 0.85
CA CYS A 155 -4.54 0.44 1.23
C CYS A 155 -5.89 -0.25 1.30
N SER A 156 -6.79 0.26 2.19
CA SER A 156 -8.16 -0.25 2.34
C SER A 156 -8.17 -1.73 2.74
N PHE A 157 -8.76 -2.63 1.96
CA PHE A 157 -8.62 -4.08 2.13
C PHE A 157 -7.15 -4.49 2.11
N GLY A 158 -6.31 -3.83 1.27
CA GLY A 158 -4.88 -4.02 1.27
C GLY A 158 -4.21 -3.58 2.58
N GLY A 159 -4.74 -2.56 3.25
CA GLY A 159 -4.31 -2.14 4.58
C GLY A 159 -4.61 -3.20 5.65
N ILE A 160 -5.79 -3.86 5.58
CA ILE A 160 -6.11 -5.02 6.41
C ILE A 160 -5.10 -6.14 6.15
N GLN A 161 -4.88 -6.49 4.88
CA GLN A 161 -3.94 -7.55 4.49
C GLN A 161 -2.50 -7.22 4.92
N THR A 162 -2.11 -5.95 4.90
CA THR A 162 -0.80 -5.50 5.38
C THR A 162 -0.60 -5.79 6.86
N LEU A 163 -1.63 -5.54 7.70
CA LEU A 163 -1.57 -5.88 9.13
C LEU A 163 -1.52 -7.41 9.34
N LEU A 164 -2.35 -8.18 8.65
CA LEU A 164 -2.36 -9.64 8.76
C LEU A 164 -1.05 -10.28 8.28
N ALA A 165 -0.47 -9.75 7.21
CA ALA A 165 0.85 -10.20 6.73
C ALA A 165 1.97 -9.84 7.70
N ALA A 166 1.90 -8.68 8.36
CA ALA A 166 2.87 -8.27 9.36
C ALA A 166 2.91 -9.19 10.59
N GLU A 167 1.80 -9.86 10.94
CA GLU A 167 1.79 -10.92 11.97
C GLU A 167 2.68 -12.11 11.57
N ARG A 168 2.83 -12.35 10.28
CA ARG A 168 3.66 -13.43 9.70
C ARG A 168 5.11 -13.01 9.45
N ALA A 169 5.52 -11.83 9.95
CA ALA A 169 6.82 -11.26 9.63
C ALA A 169 8.00 -12.19 9.90
N ARG A 170 7.97 -12.94 11.02
CA ARG A 170 9.05 -13.87 11.38
C ARG A 170 9.21 -15.02 10.37
N SER A 171 8.11 -15.59 9.89
CA SER A 171 8.14 -16.70 8.91
C SER A 171 8.33 -16.21 7.48
N VAL A 172 7.85 -15.01 7.17
CA VAL A 172 7.90 -14.44 5.81
C VAL A 172 9.15 -13.60 5.58
N GLY A 173 9.72 -12.97 6.62
CA GLY A 173 10.90 -12.12 6.52
C GLY A 173 10.57 -10.64 6.27
N PHE A 174 9.36 -10.18 6.58
CA PHE A 174 9.05 -8.75 6.53
C PHE A 174 9.79 -7.97 7.62
N ARG A 175 10.29 -6.79 7.26
CA ARG A 175 11.05 -5.90 8.13
C ARG A 175 10.22 -4.70 8.63
N ALA A 176 9.21 -4.28 7.89
CA ALA A 176 8.30 -3.20 8.26
C ALA A 176 6.96 -3.32 7.53
N ALA A 177 5.92 -2.65 8.07
CA ALA A 177 4.59 -2.63 7.48
C ALA A 177 4.01 -1.21 7.44
N LEU A 178 3.40 -0.83 6.30
CA LEU A 178 2.75 0.45 6.06
C LEU A 178 1.28 0.21 5.67
N PRO A 179 0.37 -0.05 6.62
CA PRO A 179 -1.06 -0.10 6.36
C PRO A 179 -1.62 1.31 6.15
N ILE A 180 -2.35 1.51 5.05
CA ILE A 180 -2.99 2.77 4.69
C ILE A 180 -4.51 2.60 4.80
N SER A 181 -5.18 3.44 5.59
CA SER A 181 -6.65 3.44 5.73
C SER A 181 -7.27 2.05 5.94
N PRO A 182 -6.71 1.16 6.80
CA PRO A 182 -7.20 -0.21 6.94
C PRO A 182 -8.64 -0.19 7.47
N ALA A 183 -9.56 -0.86 6.79
CA ALA A 183 -10.98 -0.97 7.16
C ALA A 183 -11.76 0.35 7.33
N ALA A 184 -11.24 1.51 6.90
CA ALA A 184 -11.88 2.81 7.14
C ALA A 184 -13.33 2.88 6.62
N LEU A 185 -13.64 2.24 5.47
CA LEU A 185 -14.98 2.20 4.89
C LEU A 185 -15.95 1.23 5.59
N THR A 186 -15.44 0.31 6.41
CA THR A 186 -16.25 -0.73 7.05
C THR A 186 -16.22 -0.67 8.57
N TRP A 187 -15.35 0.14 9.15
CA TRP A 187 -15.03 0.17 10.57
C TRP A 187 -16.26 0.25 11.47
N SER A 188 -17.10 1.28 11.27
CA SER A 188 -18.26 1.54 12.14
C SER A 188 -19.31 0.42 12.13
N ARG A 189 -19.39 -0.34 11.04
CA ARG A 189 -20.42 -1.39 10.85
C ARG A 189 -19.91 -2.82 11.05
N THR A 190 -18.61 -3.00 11.32
CA THR A 190 -17.99 -4.34 11.42
C THR A 190 -17.16 -4.46 12.71
N PRO A 191 -17.80 -4.63 13.89
CA PRO A 191 -17.08 -4.85 15.15
C PRO A 191 -16.09 -6.00 15.09
N GLU A 192 -16.40 -7.03 14.32
CA GLU A 192 -15.56 -8.22 14.13
C GLU A 192 -14.19 -7.86 13.53
N ILE A 193 -14.16 -6.93 12.57
CA ILE A 193 -12.88 -6.46 12.00
C ILE A 193 -12.13 -5.55 12.99
N GLN A 194 -12.83 -4.76 13.80
CA GLN A 194 -12.20 -3.94 14.84
C GLN A 194 -11.44 -4.82 15.82
N GLU A 195 -12.09 -5.84 16.38
CA GLU A 195 -11.46 -6.78 17.32
C GLU A 195 -10.35 -7.58 16.64
N ARG A 196 -10.55 -7.98 15.38
CA ARG A 196 -9.50 -8.67 14.64
C ARG A 196 -8.24 -7.83 14.47
N LEU A 197 -8.37 -6.55 14.11
CA LEU A 197 -7.22 -5.68 13.90
C LEU A 197 -6.56 -5.24 15.21
N LYS A 198 -7.31 -5.15 16.32
CA LYS A 198 -6.69 -5.00 17.65
C LYS A 198 -5.79 -6.19 17.99
N ARG A 199 -6.23 -7.43 17.72
CA ARG A 199 -5.34 -8.61 17.87
C ARG A 199 -4.07 -8.48 17.02
N SER A 200 -4.17 -7.97 15.79
CA SER A 200 -2.97 -7.72 14.97
C SER A 200 -1.97 -6.81 15.67
N VAL A 201 -2.44 -5.77 16.38
CA VAL A 201 -1.53 -4.91 17.16
C VAL A 201 -0.75 -5.72 18.21
N HIS A 202 -1.37 -6.71 18.84
CA HIS A 202 -0.69 -7.58 19.83
C HIS A 202 0.35 -8.51 19.18
N GLU A 203 0.01 -9.08 18.03
CA GLU A 203 0.81 -10.13 17.37
C GLU A 203 2.01 -9.58 16.57
N ILE A 204 1.89 -8.39 15.98
CA ILE A 204 2.93 -7.81 15.13
C ILE A 204 4.18 -7.48 15.94
N THR A 205 5.34 -7.93 15.47
CA THR A 205 6.64 -7.73 16.14
C THR A 205 7.58 -6.77 15.40
N ILE A 206 7.24 -6.37 14.18
CA ILE A 206 8.02 -5.47 13.33
C ILE A 206 7.52 -4.02 13.43
N PRO A 207 8.31 -3.01 13.04
CA PRO A 207 7.84 -1.64 12.93
C PRO A 207 6.61 -1.50 12.04
N VAL A 208 5.62 -0.73 12.49
CA VAL A 208 4.42 -0.35 11.74
C VAL A 208 4.27 1.16 11.73
N LEU A 209 3.96 1.70 10.55
CA LEU A 209 3.48 3.07 10.37
C LEU A 209 2.10 3.01 9.69
N LEU A 210 1.03 3.10 10.48
CA LEU A 210 -0.33 3.20 9.96
C LEU A 210 -0.62 4.65 9.59
N ILE A 211 -1.00 4.90 8.34
CA ILE A 211 -1.30 6.25 7.86
C ILE A 211 -2.73 6.37 7.35
N GLN A 212 -3.33 7.55 7.59
CA GLN A 212 -4.66 7.89 7.07
C GLN A 212 -4.74 9.36 6.63
N PRO A 213 -5.53 9.67 5.58
CA PRO A 213 -5.89 11.04 5.26
C PRO A 213 -6.94 11.56 6.26
N PRO A 214 -6.98 12.88 6.55
CA PRO A 214 -7.87 13.44 7.57
C PRO A 214 -9.36 13.36 7.20
N GLY A 215 -9.71 13.34 5.93
CA GLY A 215 -11.09 13.23 5.44
C GLY A 215 -11.50 11.81 5.05
N ASP A 216 -10.84 10.77 5.59
CA ASP A 216 -11.24 9.37 5.34
C ASP A 216 -12.64 9.07 5.91
N ALA A 217 -13.28 8.03 5.43
CA ALA A 217 -14.62 7.62 5.87
C ALA A 217 -14.71 7.39 7.39
N SER A 218 -13.64 6.95 8.01
CA SER A 218 -13.48 6.86 9.46
C SER A 218 -11.99 6.98 9.83
N LEU A 219 -11.67 7.81 10.82
CA LEU A 219 -10.33 7.90 11.41
C LEU A 219 -10.12 6.93 12.58
N GLU A 220 -11.19 6.23 12.97
CA GLU A 220 -11.15 5.28 14.08
C GLU A 220 -10.09 4.18 13.94
N PRO A 221 -9.80 3.63 12.74
CA PRO A 221 -8.71 2.66 12.62
C PRO A 221 -7.39 3.18 13.17
N ALA A 222 -6.95 4.37 12.78
CA ALA A 222 -5.71 4.95 13.29
C ALA A 222 -5.79 5.25 14.79
N ARG A 223 -6.92 5.85 15.25
CA ARG A 223 -7.13 6.23 16.64
C ARG A 223 -7.15 5.00 17.55
N VAL A 224 -7.96 4.00 17.23
CA VAL A 224 -8.16 2.81 18.09
C VAL A 224 -6.94 1.92 18.09
N LEU A 225 -6.35 1.62 16.94
CA LEU A 225 -5.17 0.76 16.88
C LEU A 225 -3.94 1.45 17.47
N GLY A 226 -3.80 2.76 17.30
CA GLY A 226 -2.75 3.56 17.94
C GLY A 226 -2.90 3.60 19.48
N ALA A 227 -4.13 3.81 19.97
CA ALA A 227 -4.42 3.77 21.40
C ALA A 227 -4.14 2.39 22.00
N GLU A 228 -4.50 1.31 21.32
CA GLU A 228 -4.21 -0.05 21.74
C GLU A 228 -2.71 -0.32 21.79
N ALA A 229 -1.96 0.10 20.78
CA ALA A 229 -0.50 -0.01 20.75
C ALA A 229 0.14 0.73 21.93
N ALA A 230 -0.31 1.94 22.22
CA ALA A 230 0.16 2.73 23.37
C ALA A 230 -0.16 2.05 24.68
N ARG A 231 -1.39 1.52 24.85
CA ARG A 231 -1.85 0.82 26.05
C ARG A 231 -0.98 -0.39 26.41
N ILE A 232 -0.50 -1.12 25.39
CA ILE A 232 0.36 -2.32 25.57
C ILE A 232 1.86 -2.01 25.43
N GLY A 233 2.24 -0.74 25.29
CA GLY A 233 3.64 -0.30 25.23
C GLY A 233 4.36 -0.60 23.91
N LYS A 234 3.64 -0.83 22.81
CA LYS A 234 4.23 -1.13 21.48
C LYS A 234 4.69 0.13 20.75
N LYS A 235 5.82 0.69 21.15
CA LYS A 235 6.40 1.92 20.59
C LYS A 235 6.71 1.84 19.08
N GLN A 236 6.97 0.64 18.55
CA GLN A 236 7.23 0.41 17.14
C GLN A 236 5.96 0.44 16.26
N PHE A 237 4.75 0.46 16.86
CA PHE A 237 3.49 0.64 16.15
C PHE A 237 3.07 2.10 16.25
N ARG A 238 3.25 2.85 15.18
CA ARG A 238 2.93 4.27 15.10
C ARG A 238 1.76 4.53 14.17
N THR A 239 0.97 5.55 14.47
CA THR A 239 -0.12 6.02 13.62
C THR A 239 0.07 7.47 13.26
N MET A 240 -0.30 7.85 12.03
CA MET A 240 -0.23 9.22 11.55
C MET A 240 -1.48 9.56 10.74
N VAL A 241 -2.17 10.62 11.14
CA VAL A 241 -3.22 11.26 10.35
C VAL A 241 -2.62 12.56 9.81
N TYR A 242 -2.58 12.69 8.48
CA TYR A 242 -1.97 13.85 7.83
C TYR A 242 -2.86 15.09 7.94
N ALA A 243 -2.23 16.26 7.88
CA ALA A 243 -2.98 17.50 7.74
C ALA A 243 -3.74 17.56 6.40
N PRO A 244 -4.88 18.27 6.33
CA PRO A 244 -5.63 18.40 5.08
C PRO A 244 -4.77 19.03 3.99
N THR A 245 -4.56 18.31 2.90
CA THR A 245 -3.83 18.79 1.71
C THR A 245 -4.75 18.90 0.49
N MET A 246 -6.01 18.49 0.63
CA MET A 246 -7.04 18.49 -0.42
C MET A 246 -8.33 19.08 0.10
N PRO A 247 -9.15 19.73 -0.77
CA PRO A 247 -10.47 20.21 -0.37
C PRO A 247 -11.37 19.09 0.17
N ASP A 248 -12.15 19.36 1.21
CA ASP A 248 -13.05 18.42 1.90
C ASP A 248 -14.11 17.74 1.00
N SER A 249 -14.32 18.25 -0.22
CA SER A 249 -15.31 17.74 -1.17
C SER A 249 -14.87 16.53 -1.99
N GLN A 250 -13.60 16.11 -1.90
CA GLN A 250 -13.10 14.98 -2.67
C GLN A 250 -12.94 13.73 -1.77
N ARG A 251 -13.36 12.57 -2.30
CA ARG A 251 -13.13 11.29 -1.63
C ARG A 251 -11.64 11.09 -1.39
N VAL A 252 -11.22 11.23 -0.14
CA VAL A 252 -9.81 11.16 0.26
C VAL A 252 -9.39 9.78 0.74
N HIS A 253 -10.30 8.79 0.73
CA HIS A 253 -9.94 7.41 1.08
C HIS A 253 -8.69 6.97 0.32
N CYS A 254 -7.71 6.40 1.04
CA CYS A 254 -6.40 6.08 0.46
C CYS A 254 -5.70 7.29 -0.19
N PHE A 255 -5.89 8.49 0.35
CA PHE A 255 -5.34 9.74 -0.21
C PHE A 255 -5.81 10.04 -1.64
N GLY A 256 -7.00 9.56 -2.04
CA GLY A 256 -7.51 9.73 -3.40
C GLY A 256 -6.70 8.97 -4.46
N GLY A 257 -5.99 7.93 -4.07
CA GLY A 257 -5.14 7.14 -4.96
C GLY A 257 -3.89 7.91 -5.42
N ALA A 258 -3.56 7.81 -6.70
CA ALA A 258 -2.37 8.40 -7.31
C ALA A 258 -2.15 9.89 -7.02
N LYS A 259 -3.24 10.66 -6.90
CA LYS A 259 -3.17 12.11 -6.69
C LYS A 259 -2.62 12.52 -5.33
N GLY A 260 -2.76 11.67 -4.31
CA GLY A 260 -2.34 11.97 -2.95
C GLY A 260 -1.01 11.32 -2.52
N PHE A 261 -0.34 10.57 -3.37
CA PHE A 261 0.90 9.88 -3.01
C PHE A 261 1.99 10.82 -2.54
N HIS A 262 2.10 12.03 -3.10
CA HIS A 262 3.07 13.03 -2.66
C HIS A 262 2.96 13.40 -1.17
N THR A 263 1.77 13.24 -0.57
CA THR A 263 1.53 13.58 0.84
C THR A 263 2.31 12.68 1.78
N TRP A 264 2.38 11.38 1.50
CA TRP A 264 2.97 10.38 2.40
C TRP A 264 4.23 9.71 1.87
N ALA A 265 4.55 9.88 0.58
CA ALA A 265 5.65 9.16 -0.08
C ALA A 265 6.99 9.30 0.63
N LYS A 266 7.36 10.54 1.01
CA LYS A 266 8.61 10.82 1.71
C LYS A 266 8.71 10.09 3.05
N ASP A 267 7.64 10.12 3.83
CA ASP A 267 7.61 9.48 5.16
C ASP A 267 7.65 7.95 5.04
N ALA A 268 6.96 7.38 4.04
CA ALA A 268 6.98 5.95 3.76
C ALA A 268 8.37 5.46 3.35
N VAL A 269 9.03 6.15 2.43
CA VAL A 269 10.39 5.82 1.98
C VAL A 269 11.38 5.92 3.15
N GLN A 270 11.32 6.99 3.95
CA GLN A 270 12.17 7.17 5.12
C GLN A 270 11.92 6.07 6.17
N PHE A 271 10.64 5.77 6.45
CA PHE A 271 10.28 4.72 7.40
C PHE A 271 10.82 3.35 6.99
N PHE A 272 10.70 2.99 5.72
CA PHE A 272 11.26 1.73 5.22
C PHE A 272 12.79 1.72 5.21
N ALA A 273 13.42 2.83 4.83
CA ALA A 273 14.87 2.94 4.88
C ALA A 273 15.43 2.74 6.30
N ASP A 274 14.77 3.30 7.32
CA ASP A 274 15.16 3.13 8.72
C ASP A 274 14.95 1.70 9.22
N ALA A 275 13.90 1.04 8.81
CA ALA A 275 13.60 -0.34 9.20
C ALA A 275 14.50 -1.39 8.51
N LEU A 276 15.17 -1.03 7.44
CA LEU A 276 16.05 -1.92 6.66
C LEU A 276 17.55 -1.76 6.97
N LYS A 277 17.93 -0.81 7.83
CA LYS A 277 19.28 -0.69 8.42
C LYS A 277 19.56 -1.85 9.37
#